data_3aaff93476d47f3485328e3ff7abf5e7
#
_entry.id   3aaff93476d47f3485328e3ff7abf5e7
#
_cell.length_a   1.000
_cell.length_b   1.000
_cell.length_c   1.000
_cell.angle_alpha   90.00
_cell.angle_beta   90.00
_cell.angle_gamma   90.00
#
_symmetry.space_group_name_H-M   'P 1'
#
loop_
_entity.id
_entity.type
_entity.pdbx_description
1 polymer ?
#
loop_
_entity_poly.entity_id
_entity_poly.type
_entity_poly.pdbx_seq_one_letter_code
_entity_poly.pdbx_strand_id
1 'polypeptide(L)'
;GVVYDFNDDAVKTRSNLGSFMEFEDGTLYKTDISTFFLDAVFKYQGFSFMAEYADREADEPLAMQPGETDFFEYVVAEGDAFNIQAGYLFKNNYEIAARYSTIDFNEITNLSGRDEYTVGASKYIVGHKLKIQADLSYSEQNGNKDYIGFRCGFDFHF
;
A
#
# COMPACT_ATOMS: atom_id res chain seq x y z
N GLY A 1 -11.91 -8.59 7.29
CA GLY A 1 -10.99 -8.94 8.38
C GLY A 1 -10.57 -7.74 9.17
N VAL A 2 -10.05 -7.98 10.35
CA VAL A 2 -9.42 -6.99 11.24
C VAL A 2 -8.17 -7.63 11.79
N VAL A 3 -7.03 -6.95 11.69
CA VAL A 3 -5.76 -7.41 12.27
C VAL A 3 -5.10 -6.25 13.00
N TYR A 4 -4.58 -6.53 14.19
CA TYR A 4 -3.70 -5.64 14.93
C TYR A 4 -2.38 -6.37 15.14
N ASP A 5 -1.29 -5.80 14.64
CA ASP A 5 0.06 -6.31 14.78
C ASP A 5 0.87 -5.35 15.66
N PHE A 6 1.47 -5.87 16.73
CA PHE A 6 2.32 -5.12 17.64
C PHE A 6 3.67 -5.80 17.75
N ASN A 7 4.72 -5.03 17.54
CA ASN A 7 6.10 -5.48 17.63
C ASN A 7 6.83 -4.63 18.66
N ASP A 8 7.06 -5.23 19.81
CA ASP A 8 7.87 -4.70 20.91
C ASP A 8 9.35 -4.74 20.52
N ASP A 9 10.07 -3.67 20.80
CA ASP A 9 11.52 -3.57 20.50
C ASP A 9 11.87 -3.93 19.03
N ALA A 10 11.08 -3.51 18.05
CA ALA A 10 11.35 -3.79 16.66
C ALA A 10 12.68 -3.18 16.20
N VAL A 11 13.55 -4.02 15.64
CA VAL A 11 14.89 -3.63 15.15
C VAL A 11 14.94 -3.33 13.65
N LYS A 12 13.80 -3.34 12.99
CA LYS A 12 13.66 -3.09 11.54
C LYS A 12 12.61 -2.02 11.29
N THR A 13 12.83 -1.25 10.24
CA THR A 13 11.95 -0.14 9.85
C THR A 13 10.49 -0.51 9.55
N ARG A 14 10.19 -1.80 9.40
CA ARG A 14 8.83 -2.32 9.12
C ARG A 14 8.56 -3.55 9.97
N SER A 15 8.59 -3.41 11.28
CA SER A 15 8.42 -4.54 12.20
C SER A 15 9.40 -5.68 11.87
N ASN A 16 8.91 -6.82 11.37
CA ASN A 16 9.74 -7.97 10.99
C ASN A 16 10.38 -7.86 9.59
N LEU A 17 10.10 -6.78 8.86
CA LEU A 17 10.55 -6.53 7.50
C LEU A 17 11.32 -5.20 7.41
N GLY A 18 11.93 -4.96 6.26
CA GLY A 18 12.70 -3.74 6.02
C GLY A 18 14.16 -3.87 6.42
N SER A 19 14.86 -2.72 6.43
CA SER A 19 16.27 -2.63 6.83
C SER A 19 16.42 -2.70 8.33
N PHE A 20 17.52 -3.26 8.81
CA PHE A 20 17.91 -3.12 10.21
C PHE A 20 18.25 -1.65 10.52
N MET A 21 17.87 -1.22 11.70
CA MET A 21 18.24 0.07 12.27
C MET A 21 19.51 -0.11 13.11
N GLU A 22 20.65 -0.16 12.43
CA GLU A 22 21.97 -0.41 13.03
C GLU A 22 22.83 0.83 12.97
N PHE A 23 23.35 1.29 14.10
CA PHE A 23 24.25 2.43 14.19
C PHE A 23 25.68 2.09 13.78
N GLU A 24 26.52 3.11 13.55
CA GLU A 24 27.93 2.92 13.16
C GLU A 24 28.75 2.09 14.15
N ASP A 25 28.37 2.09 15.43
CA ASP A 25 29.03 1.29 16.48
C ASP A 25 28.57 -0.17 16.51
N GLY A 26 27.63 -0.56 15.61
CA GLY A 26 27.06 -1.91 15.52
C GLY A 26 25.93 -2.17 16.52
N THR A 27 25.48 -1.16 17.27
CA THR A 27 24.29 -1.28 18.12
C THR A 27 23.01 -1.17 17.28
N LEU A 28 21.95 -1.86 17.72
CA LEU A 28 20.66 -1.80 17.06
C LEU A 28 19.77 -0.77 17.75
N TYR A 29 19.23 0.16 16.96
CA TYR A 29 18.12 0.98 17.39
C TYR A 29 16.85 0.13 17.46
N LYS A 30 16.00 0.39 18.44
CA LYS A 30 14.75 -0.33 18.67
C LYS A 30 13.62 0.64 18.92
N THR A 31 12.45 0.32 18.40
CA THR A 31 11.22 1.07 18.67
C THR A 31 10.01 0.14 18.61
N ASP A 32 8.98 0.47 19.36
CA ASP A 32 7.71 -0.24 19.28
C ASP A 32 6.96 0.19 18.03
N ILE A 33 6.49 -0.79 17.26
CA ILE A 33 5.73 -0.54 16.04
C ILE A 33 4.39 -1.24 16.15
N SER A 34 3.31 -0.49 16.02
CA SER A 34 1.96 -1.01 15.90
C SER A 34 1.41 -0.81 14.49
N THR A 35 0.63 -1.77 13.99
CA THR A 35 -0.06 -1.65 12.72
C THR A 35 -1.47 -2.22 12.84
N PHE A 36 -2.45 -1.41 12.48
CA PHE A 36 -3.85 -1.81 12.39
C PHE A 36 -4.24 -2.01 10.92
N PHE A 37 -4.95 -3.11 10.64
CA PHE A 37 -5.49 -3.42 9.32
C PHE A 37 -6.98 -3.71 9.40
N LEU A 38 -7.72 -3.18 8.45
CA LEU A 38 -9.13 -3.45 8.24
C LEU A 38 -9.38 -3.74 6.77
N ASP A 39 -10.04 -4.84 6.45
CA ASP A 39 -10.44 -5.15 5.08
C ASP A 39 -11.90 -5.62 4.98
N ALA A 40 -12.52 -5.35 3.83
CA ALA A 40 -13.86 -5.80 3.49
C ALA A 40 -13.95 -6.18 2.01
N VAL A 41 -14.58 -7.32 1.74
CA VAL A 41 -14.85 -7.80 0.37
C VAL A 41 -16.33 -8.14 0.26
N PHE A 42 -16.98 -7.65 -0.79
CA PHE A 42 -18.37 -7.96 -1.11
C PHE A 42 -18.51 -8.30 -2.59
N LYS A 43 -19.24 -9.38 -2.90
CA LYS A 43 -19.56 -9.77 -4.28
C LYS A 43 -21.01 -10.18 -4.37
N TYR A 44 -21.73 -9.61 -5.34
CA TYR A 44 -23.14 -9.94 -5.58
C TYR A 44 -23.56 -9.70 -7.04
N GLN A 45 -24.06 -10.70 -7.72
CA GLN A 45 -24.65 -10.63 -9.08
C GLN A 45 -23.82 -9.83 -10.10
N GLY A 46 -22.52 -10.08 -10.17
CA GLY A 46 -21.59 -9.40 -11.06
C GLY A 46 -20.95 -8.14 -10.45
N PHE A 47 -21.53 -7.55 -9.42
CA PHE A 47 -20.90 -6.48 -8.66
C PHE A 47 -19.82 -7.05 -7.73
N SER A 48 -18.67 -6.38 -7.67
CA SER A 48 -17.59 -6.63 -6.72
C SER A 48 -17.16 -5.34 -6.07
N PHE A 49 -16.86 -5.43 -4.78
CA PHE A 49 -16.36 -4.32 -3.98
C PHE A 49 -15.27 -4.84 -3.04
N MET A 50 -14.23 -4.06 -2.86
CA MET A 50 -13.17 -4.30 -1.89
C MET A 50 -12.76 -2.96 -1.28
N ALA A 51 -12.52 -2.95 0.02
CA ALA A 51 -11.94 -1.83 0.72
C ALA A 51 -10.90 -2.36 1.72
N GLU A 52 -9.79 -1.62 1.86
CA GLU A 52 -8.70 -1.92 2.78
C GLU A 52 -8.23 -0.62 3.42
N TYR A 53 -7.93 -0.68 4.69
CA TYR A 53 -7.32 0.40 5.46
C TYR A 53 -6.17 -0.16 6.27
N ALA A 54 -5.09 0.57 6.34
CA ALA A 54 -3.96 0.27 7.21
C ALA A 54 -3.50 1.57 7.88
N ASP A 55 -3.15 1.46 9.15
CA ASP A 55 -2.59 2.55 9.94
C ASP A 55 -1.40 2.01 10.74
N ARG A 56 -0.28 2.72 10.67
CA ARG A 56 0.96 2.36 11.34
C ARG A 56 1.49 3.51 12.17
N GLU A 57 1.82 3.19 13.40
CA GLU A 57 2.44 4.08 14.36
C GLU A 57 3.73 3.46 14.90
N ALA A 58 4.71 4.30 15.23
CA ALA A 58 5.93 3.94 15.93
C ALA A 58 6.16 4.92 17.07
N ASP A 59 6.63 4.43 18.22
CA ASP A 59 6.87 5.29 19.39
C ASP A 59 7.98 6.29 19.12
N GLU A 60 9.03 5.86 18.43
CA GLU A 60 10.15 6.71 18.01
C GLU A 60 10.48 6.44 16.53
N PRO A 61 9.80 7.13 15.58
CA PRO A 61 9.95 6.84 14.16
C PRO A 61 11.29 7.27 13.56
N LEU A 62 12.04 8.15 14.25
CA LEU A 62 13.30 8.69 13.79
C LEU A 62 14.46 8.16 14.64
N ALA A 63 15.28 7.29 14.07
CA ALA A 63 16.49 6.81 14.72
C ALA A 63 17.64 7.77 14.48
N MET A 64 18.10 8.43 15.54
CA MET A 64 19.24 9.35 15.54
C MET A 64 20.41 8.74 16.29
N GLN A 65 21.63 9.01 15.85
CA GLN A 65 22.85 8.63 16.57
C GLN A 65 22.86 9.29 17.97
N PRO A 66 23.31 8.59 19.01
CA PRO A 66 23.42 9.16 20.34
C PRO A 66 24.29 10.44 20.36
N GLY A 67 23.66 11.58 20.73
CA GLY A 67 24.31 12.88 20.81
C GLY A 67 24.18 13.77 19.58
N GLU A 68 23.52 13.32 18.50
CA GLU A 68 23.18 14.11 17.34
C GLU A 68 21.70 14.51 17.35
N THR A 69 21.39 15.73 16.88
CA THR A 69 20.02 16.27 16.86
C THR A 69 19.48 16.52 15.46
N ASP A 70 20.33 16.50 14.44
CA ASP A 70 19.97 16.97 13.10
C ASP A 70 20.12 15.92 11.98
N PHE A 71 20.58 14.72 12.30
CA PHE A 71 20.80 13.65 11.32
C PHE A 71 20.00 12.40 11.65
N PHE A 72 19.14 11.99 10.71
CA PHE A 72 18.39 10.75 10.80
C PHE A 72 19.15 9.64 10.07
N GLU A 73 19.49 8.59 10.77
CA GLU A 73 20.10 7.41 10.16
C GLU A 73 19.04 6.50 9.54
N TYR A 74 17.94 6.30 10.26
CA TYR A 74 16.81 5.51 9.80
C TYR A 74 15.49 6.19 10.12
N VAL A 75 14.48 5.89 9.27
CA VAL A 75 13.11 6.35 9.46
C VAL A 75 12.19 5.14 9.43
N VAL A 76 11.36 5.00 10.46
CA VAL A 76 10.21 4.08 10.43
C VAL A 76 9.08 4.77 9.68
N ALA A 77 8.64 4.17 8.58
CA ALA A 77 7.51 4.70 7.81
C ALA A 77 6.22 4.51 8.61
N GLU A 78 5.70 5.61 9.17
CA GLU A 78 4.39 5.67 9.82
C GLU A 78 3.42 6.53 9.04
N GLY A 79 2.12 6.29 9.23
CA GLY A 79 1.05 6.93 8.51
C GLY A 79 -0.05 5.94 8.15
N ASP A 80 -0.99 6.38 7.35
CA ASP A 80 -2.14 5.59 6.95
C ASP A 80 -2.22 5.36 5.44
N ALA A 81 -2.93 4.30 5.08
CA ALA A 81 -3.20 3.93 3.70
C ALA A 81 -4.64 3.45 3.56
N PHE A 82 -5.28 3.86 2.49
CA PHE A 82 -6.62 3.43 2.13
C PHE A 82 -6.68 2.98 0.68
N ASN A 83 -7.39 1.87 0.43
CA ASN A 83 -7.65 1.36 -0.91
C ASN A 83 -9.12 0.98 -1.02
N ILE A 84 -9.79 1.45 -2.08
CA ILE A 84 -11.15 1.08 -2.41
C ILE A 84 -11.25 0.71 -3.88
N GLN A 85 -11.88 -0.40 -4.18
CA GLN A 85 -12.10 -0.87 -5.54
C GLN A 85 -13.54 -1.34 -5.70
N ALA A 86 -14.14 -0.98 -6.83
CA ALA A 86 -15.43 -1.52 -7.25
C ALA A 86 -15.37 -1.94 -8.70
N GLY A 87 -16.11 -3.02 -9.04
CA GLY A 87 -16.19 -3.54 -10.40
C GLY A 87 -17.55 -4.15 -10.69
N TYR A 88 -17.84 -4.23 -11.98
CA TYR A 88 -19.06 -4.90 -12.45
C TYR A 88 -18.77 -5.80 -13.65
N LEU A 89 -19.05 -7.09 -13.49
CA LEU A 89 -18.99 -8.11 -14.54
C LEU A 89 -20.35 -8.22 -15.24
N PHE A 90 -20.37 -7.82 -16.50
CA PHE A 90 -21.55 -7.92 -17.36
C PHE A 90 -21.79 -9.37 -17.85
N LYS A 91 -23.03 -9.67 -18.23
CA LYS A 91 -23.43 -10.99 -18.76
C LYS A 91 -22.69 -11.42 -20.04
N ASN A 92 -22.12 -10.46 -20.76
CA ASN A 92 -21.32 -10.70 -21.98
C ASN A 92 -19.82 -10.93 -21.67
N ASN A 93 -19.47 -11.19 -20.40
CA ASN A 93 -18.12 -11.44 -19.92
C ASN A 93 -17.14 -10.27 -20.05
N TYR A 94 -17.62 -9.03 -20.14
CA TYR A 94 -16.82 -7.84 -19.91
C TYR A 94 -16.92 -7.40 -18.45
N GLU A 95 -15.85 -6.89 -17.93
CA GLU A 95 -15.80 -6.27 -16.61
C GLU A 95 -15.24 -4.87 -16.73
N ILE A 96 -15.80 -3.92 -15.99
CA ILE A 96 -15.25 -2.59 -15.78
C ILE A 96 -15.02 -2.46 -14.28
N ALA A 97 -13.85 -1.96 -13.89
CA ALA A 97 -13.48 -1.72 -12.50
C ALA A 97 -12.82 -0.35 -12.35
N ALA A 98 -13.02 0.25 -11.17
CA ALA A 98 -12.31 1.45 -10.75
C ALA A 98 -11.70 1.23 -9.36
N ARG A 99 -10.54 1.81 -9.13
CA ARG A 99 -9.81 1.79 -7.85
C ARG A 99 -9.31 3.18 -7.52
N TYR A 100 -9.42 3.54 -6.26
CA TYR A 100 -8.72 4.64 -5.63
C TYR A 100 -7.86 4.10 -4.51
N SER A 101 -6.63 4.55 -4.43
CA SER A 101 -5.75 4.26 -3.31
C SER A 101 -4.97 5.50 -2.90
N THR A 102 -4.79 5.68 -1.62
CA THR A 102 -4.01 6.77 -1.05
C THR A 102 -3.06 6.22 0.02
N ILE A 103 -1.91 6.87 0.15
CA ILE A 103 -0.96 6.66 1.24
C ILE A 103 -0.57 8.04 1.73
N ASP A 104 -0.82 8.30 3.00
CA ASP A 104 -0.38 9.49 3.70
C ASP A 104 0.64 9.11 4.78
N PHE A 105 1.81 9.73 4.72
CA PHE A 105 2.84 9.55 5.73
C PHE A 105 2.81 10.69 6.73
N ASN A 106 3.13 10.38 7.97
CA ASN A 106 3.32 11.40 8.99
C ASN A 106 4.44 12.36 8.55
N GLU A 107 4.20 13.67 8.68
CA GLU A 107 5.14 14.73 8.27
C GLU A 107 6.55 14.56 8.87
N ILE A 108 6.64 13.99 10.07
CA ILE A 108 7.91 13.75 10.76
C ILE A 108 8.83 12.80 9.98
N THR A 109 8.27 11.92 9.16
CA THR A 109 9.04 10.95 8.37
C THR A 109 9.63 11.53 7.10
N ASN A 110 9.21 12.74 6.72
CA ASN A 110 9.61 13.44 5.48
C ASN A 110 9.42 12.59 4.20
N LEU A 111 8.49 11.62 4.25
CA LEU A 111 8.10 10.80 3.10
C LEU A 111 6.94 11.46 2.37
N SER A 112 6.89 11.27 1.05
CA SER A 112 5.83 11.86 0.23
C SER A 112 4.65 10.90 0.09
N GLY A 113 3.46 11.36 0.46
CA GLY A 113 2.21 10.67 0.21
C GLY A 113 1.88 10.58 -1.28
N ARG A 114 0.92 9.72 -1.63
CA ARG A 114 0.50 9.49 -3.01
C ARG A 114 -0.97 9.10 -3.10
N ASP A 115 -1.66 9.72 -4.06
CA ASP A 115 -3.00 9.33 -4.52
C ASP A 115 -2.92 8.64 -5.87
N GLU A 116 -3.64 7.54 -6.06
CA GLU A 116 -3.71 6.83 -7.34
C GLU A 116 -5.17 6.50 -7.70
N TYR A 117 -5.58 6.93 -8.88
CA TYR A 117 -6.87 6.63 -9.50
C TYR A 117 -6.66 5.69 -10.67
N THR A 118 -7.31 4.54 -10.67
CA THR A 118 -7.19 3.56 -11.75
C THR A 118 -8.56 3.18 -12.28
N VAL A 119 -8.70 3.11 -13.60
CA VAL A 119 -9.85 2.52 -14.26
C VAL A 119 -9.37 1.40 -15.18
N GLY A 120 -10.09 0.28 -15.19
CA GLY A 120 -9.71 -0.90 -15.95
C GLY A 120 -10.89 -1.57 -16.59
N ALA A 121 -10.62 -2.26 -17.69
CA ALA A 121 -11.56 -3.13 -18.38
C ALA A 121 -10.94 -4.49 -18.61
N SER A 122 -11.76 -5.53 -18.48
CA SER A 122 -11.36 -6.92 -18.72
C SER A 122 -12.36 -7.62 -19.62
N LYS A 123 -11.85 -8.59 -20.38
CA LYS A 123 -12.67 -9.53 -21.16
C LYS A 123 -12.31 -10.96 -20.77
N TYR A 124 -13.27 -11.70 -20.27
CA TYR A 124 -13.15 -13.12 -20.01
C TYR A 124 -13.56 -13.90 -21.27
N ILE A 125 -12.61 -14.61 -21.89
CA ILE A 125 -12.81 -15.31 -23.15
C ILE A 125 -13.27 -16.75 -22.90
N VAL A 126 -12.58 -17.46 -21.98
CA VAL A 126 -12.89 -18.83 -21.59
C VAL A 126 -13.04 -18.89 -20.07
N GLY A 127 -14.13 -18.31 -19.54
CA GLY A 127 -14.30 -18.20 -18.09
C GLY A 127 -13.06 -17.52 -17.46
N HIS A 128 -12.56 -18.08 -16.37
CA HIS A 128 -11.33 -17.58 -15.72
C HIS A 128 -10.04 -18.13 -16.34
N LYS A 129 -10.11 -18.98 -17.38
CA LYS A 129 -8.92 -19.59 -17.98
C LYS A 129 -8.18 -18.68 -18.96
N LEU A 130 -8.90 -17.76 -19.58
CA LEU A 130 -8.30 -16.77 -20.49
C LEU A 130 -8.97 -15.42 -20.29
N LYS A 131 -8.20 -14.46 -19.83
CA LYS A 131 -8.61 -13.08 -19.57
C LYS A 131 -7.67 -12.11 -20.26
N ILE A 132 -8.22 -11.10 -20.90
CA ILE A 132 -7.47 -9.93 -21.40
C ILE A 132 -7.90 -8.75 -20.55
N GLN A 133 -6.97 -7.93 -20.13
CA GLN A 133 -7.25 -6.75 -19.34
C GLN A 133 -6.38 -5.56 -19.76
N ALA A 134 -6.92 -4.37 -19.60
CA ALA A 134 -6.19 -3.12 -19.73
C ALA A 134 -6.64 -2.15 -18.65
N ASP A 135 -5.73 -1.35 -18.13
CA ASP A 135 -6.00 -0.29 -17.17
C ASP A 135 -5.25 0.99 -17.49
N LEU A 136 -5.83 2.09 -17.07
CA LEU A 136 -5.26 3.43 -17.08
C LEU A 136 -5.23 3.94 -15.65
N SER A 137 -4.07 4.38 -15.18
CA SER A 137 -3.88 4.97 -13.87
C SER A 137 -3.38 6.41 -13.98
N TYR A 138 -3.86 7.26 -13.07
CA TYR A 138 -3.34 8.60 -12.80
C TYR A 138 -2.87 8.64 -11.37
N SER A 139 -1.65 9.10 -11.15
CA SER A 139 -1.04 9.18 -9.83
C SER A 139 -0.53 10.59 -9.56
N GLU A 140 -1.00 11.14 -8.45
CA GLU A 140 -0.53 12.38 -7.84
C GLU A 140 0.42 12.03 -6.70
N GLN A 141 1.57 12.68 -6.66
CA GLN A 141 2.54 12.48 -5.60
C GLN A 141 2.93 13.83 -5.00
N ASN A 142 2.74 14.00 -3.70
CA ASN A 142 3.08 15.21 -2.98
C ASN A 142 4.56 15.58 -3.18
N GLY A 143 4.80 16.78 -3.77
CA GLY A 143 6.15 17.28 -4.04
C GLY A 143 6.85 16.72 -5.28
N ASN A 144 6.22 15.82 -6.05
CA ASN A 144 6.75 15.24 -7.28
C ASN A 144 5.82 15.49 -8.47
N LYS A 145 6.26 15.03 -9.66
CA LYS A 145 5.44 15.14 -10.88
C LYS A 145 4.40 14.03 -10.90
N ASP A 146 3.18 14.41 -11.28
CA ASP A 146 2.12 13.45 -11.58
C ASP A 146 2.48 12.61 -12.80
N TYR A 147 1.96 11.40 -12.84
CA TYR A 147 2.16 10.54 -14.00
C TYR A 147 0.88 9.77 -14.37
N ILE A 148 0.79 9.44 -15.65
CA ILE A 148 -0.25 8.58 -16.20
C ILE A 148 0.40 7.24 -16.59
N GLY A 149 -0.16 6.15 -16.09
CA GLY A 149 0.26 4.79 -16.41
C GLY A 149 -0.79 4.08 -17.28
N PHE A 150 -0.32 3.32 -18.27
CA PHE A 150 -1.15 2.39 -19.03
C PHE A 150 -0.57 1.00 -18.92
N ARG A 151 -1.41 0.02 -18.57
CA ARG A 151 -1.03 -1.40 -18.54
C ARG A 151 -2.00 -2.21 -19.38
N CYS A 152 -1.46 -3.21 -20.07
CA CYS A 152 -2.22 -4.21 -20.80
C CYS A 152 -1.61 -5.58 -20.53
N GLY A 153 -2.46 -6.58 -20.30
CA GLY A 153 -2.01 -7.92 -19.98
C GLY A 153 -3.03 -8.97 -20.36
N PHE A 154 -2.57 -10.18 -20.41
CA PHE A 154 -3.43 -11.37 -20.52
C PHE A 154 -3.07 -12.36 -19.42
N ASP A 155 -4.09 -13.03 -18.92
CA ASP A 155 -3.98 -14.06 -17.91
C ASP A 155 -4.41 -15.38 -18.53
N PHE A 156 -3.59 -16.41 -18.38
CA PHE A 156 -3.77 -17.69 -19.02
C PHE A 156 -3.58 -18.83 -18.02
N HIS A 157 -4.64 -19.60 -17.78
CA HIS A 157 -4.66 -20.74 -16.88
C HIS A 157 -4.88 -22.05 -17.65
N PHE A 158 -4.04 -23.04 -17.39
CA PHE A 158 -4.17 -24.41 -17.93
C PHE A 158 -5.03 -25.30 -17.05
#